data_efae01284d8d5084f01d20159006f071
#
_entry.id   efae01284d8d5084f01d20159006f071
#
_cell.length_a   1.000
_cell.length_b   1.000
_cell.length_c   1.000
_cell.angle_alpha   90.00
_cell.angle_beta   90.00
_cell.angle_gamma   90.00
#
_symmetry.space_group_name_H-M   'P 1'
#
loop_
_entity.id
_entity.type
_entity.pdbx_description
1 polymer ?
#
loop_
_entity_poly.entity_id
_entity_poly.type
_entity_poly.pdbx_seq_one_letter_code
_entity_poly.pdbx_strand_id
1 'polypeptide(L)' 'MFEYIKGELTELTPALAVVEAAGVGYAINISLNTYSAIQGKKDVRLFIHEALSAGGRDDSFTLYGFATKKERELYRLL' A
#
# COMPACT_ATOMS: atom_id res chain seq x y z
N MET A 1 -0.39 12.95 4.93
CA MET A 1 -0.33 11.55 5.38
C MET A 1 -1.59 10.81 4.95
N PHE A 2 -1.43 9.61 4.46
CA PHE A 2 -2.56 8.82 4.01
C PHE A 2 -3.04 7.89 5.11
N GLU A 3 -4.34 7.87 5.34
CA GLU A 3 -4.93 6.84 6.20
C GLU A 3 -5.12 5.56 5.39
N TYR A 4 -5.70 5.69 4.23
CA TYR A 4 -5.86 4.56 3.31
C TYR A 4 -5.97 5.10 1.90
N ILE A 5 -5.79 4.19 0.93
CA ILE A 5 -6.03 4.50 -0.47
C ILE A 5 -7.05 3.50 -0.98
N LYS A 6 -8.13 4.01 -1.56
CA LYS A 6 -9.19 3.18 -2.09
C LYS A 6 -9.30 3.45 -3.60
N GLY A 7 -9.27 2.39 -4.38
CA GLY A 7 -9.37 2.55 -5.82
C GLY A 7 -9.31 1.24 -6.54
N GLU A 8 -9.06 1.33 -7.84
CA GLU A 8 -9.00 0.16 -8.70
C GLU A 8 -7.61 -0.46 -8.64
N LEU A 9 -7.57 -1.78 -8.47
CA LEU A 9 -6.33 -2.53 -8.47
C LEU A 9 -5.93 -2.78 -9.93
N THR A 10 -4.94 -2.05 -10.41
CA THR A 10 -4.54 -2.12 -11.82
C THR A 10 -3.39 -3.09 -12.06
N GLU A 11 -2.52 -3.28 -11.07
CA GLU A 11 -1.44 -4.27 -11.15
C GLU A 11 -1.25 -4.90 -9.80
N LEU A 12 -0.87 -6.16 -9.80
CA LEU A 12 -0.66 -6.89 -8.55
C LEU A 12 0.45 -7.91 -8.73
N THR A 13 1.45 -7.82 -7.85
CA THR A 13 2.48 -8.85 -7.69
C THR A 13 2.52 -9.23 -6.21
N PRO A 14 3.21 -10.32 -5.84
CA PRO A 14 3.28 -10.69 -4.42
C PRO A 14 3.89 -9.62 -3.51
N ALA A 15 4.59 -8.65 -4.09
CA ALA A 15 5.27 -7.63 -3.29
C ALA A 15 4.77 -6.20 -3.56
N LEU A 16 3.96 -6.02 -4.60
CA LEU A 16 3.56 -4.68 -5.02
C LEU A 16 2.14 -4.67 -5.56
N ALA A 17 1.39 -3.66 -5.17
CA ALA A 17 0.07 -3.40 -5.73
C ALA A 17 0.06 -1.98 -6.28
N VAL A 18 -0.53 -1.81 -7.47
CA VAL A 18 -0.77 -0.49 -8.02
C VAL A 18 -2.26 -0.23 -7.95
N VAL A 19 -2.63 0.80 -7.18
CA VAL A 19 -4.02 1.18 -6.99
C VAL A 19 -4.23 2.54 -7.61
N GLU A 20 -5.20 2.63 -8.51
CA GLU A 20 -5.51 3.89 -9.16
C GLU A 20 -6.70 4.56 -8.46
N ALA A 21 -6.47 5.78 -7.99
CA ALA A 21 -7.50 6.56 -7.33
C ALA A 21 -7.44 7.97 -7.88
N ALA A 22 -8.58 8.48 -8.31
CA ALA A 22 -8.70 9.84 -8.86
C ALA A 22 -7.71 10.12 -9.99
N GLY A 23 -7.48 9.12 -10.84
CA GLY A 23 -6.58 9.27 -11.98
C GLY A 23 -5.10 9.16 -11.64
N VAL A 24 -4.76 8.83 -10.40
CA VAL A 24 -3.37 8.68 -9.97
C VAL A 24 -3.11 7.22 -9.61
N GLY A 25 -2.04 6.66 -10.15
CA GLY A 25 -1.63 5.30 -9.81
C GLY A 25 -0.64 5.33 -8.67
N TYR A 26 -0.99 4.68 -7.57
CA TYR A 26 -0.12 4.59 -6.40
C TYR A 26 0.54 3.22 -6.35
N ALA A 27 1.87 3.20 -6.33
CA ALA A 27 2.62 1.96 -6.20
C ALA A 27 2.82 1.70 -4.71
N ILE A 28 2.25 0.61 -4.23
CA ILE A 28 2.17 0.32 -2.81
C ILE A 28 2.83 -1.02 -2.54
N ASN A 29 3.82 -1.04 -1.66
CA ASN A 29 4.46 -2.28 -1.26
C ASN A 29 3.54 -3.04 -0.32
N ILE A 30 3.42 -4.34 -0.52
CA ILE A 30 2.50 -5.16 0.27
C ILE A 30 3.19 -6.45 0.72
N SER A 31 2.61 -7.06 1.75
CA SER A 31 3.05 -8.37 2.21
C SER A 31 2.31 -9.47 1.47
N LEU A 32 2.77 -10.71 1.64
CA LEU A 32 2.07 -11.85 1.07
C LEU A 32 0.66 -12.00 1.63
N ASN A 33 0.47 -11.66 2.90
CA ASN A 33 -0.86 -11.71 3.49
C ASN A 33 -1.80 -10.75 2.78
N THR A 34 -1.33 -9.54 2.53
CA THR A 34 -2.14 -8.54 1.82
C THR A 34 -2.39 -8.98 0.38
N TYR A 35 -1.37 -9.50 -0.28
CA TYR A 35 -1.51 -10.02 -1.63
C TYR A 35 -2.62 -11.06 -1.70
N SER A 36 -2.60 -12.02 -0.78
CA SER A 36 -3.62 -13.07 -0.75
C SER A 36 -5.01 -12.50 -0.49
N ALA A 37 -5.09 -11.49 0.35
CA ALA A 37 -6.37 -10.89 0.71
C ALA A 37 -7.02 -10.14 -0.43
N ILE A 38 -6.22 -9.51 -1.31
CA ILE A 38 -6.76 -8.68 -2.38
C ILE A 38 -6.69 -9.33 -3.75
N GLN A 39 -6.09 -10.50 -3.84
CA GLN A 39 -5.97 -11.21 -5.10
C GLN A 39 -7.37 -11.49 -5.67
N GLY A 40 -7.55 -11.18 -6.96
CA GLY A 40 -8.82 -11.40 -7.62
C GLY A 40 -9.84 -10.30 -7.43
N LYS A 41 -9.52 -9.27 -6.67
CA LYS A 41 -10.42 -8.14 -6.47
C LYS A 41 -10.13 -7.04 -7.45
N LYS A 42 -11.18 -6.35 -7.89
CA LYS A 42 -11.01 -5.23 -8.81
C LYS A 42 -10.82 -3.93 -8.06
N ASP A 43 -11.57 -3.73 -6.99
CA ASP A 43 -11.49 -2.53 -6.16
C ASP A 43 -11.01 -2.92 -4.79
N VAL A 44 -10.07 -2.14 -4.26
CA VAL A 44 -9.47 -2.45 -2.97
C VAL A 44 -9.32 -1.18 -2.14
N ARG A 45 -9.21 -1.38 -0.84
CA ARG A 45 -8.83 -0.33 0.09
C ARG A 45 -7.64 -0.85 0.87
N LEU A 46 -6.52 -0.15 0.78
CA LEU A 46 -5.33 -0.53 1.51
C LEU A 46 -5.01 0.54 2.54
N PHE A 47 -4.80 0.13 3.77
CA PHE A 47 -4.40 1.05 4.85
C PHE A 47 -2.91 1.30 4.70
N ILE A 48 -2.52 2.56 4.77
CA ILE A 48 -1.22 3.01 4.31
C ILE A 48 -0.31 3.38 5.47
N HIS A 49 0.95 3.02 5.35
CA HIS A 49 2.04 3.52 6.18
C HIS A 49 3.06 4.15 5.24
N GLU A 50 3.37 5.42 5.48
CA GLU A 50 4.38 6.11 4.68
C GLU A 50 5.71 6.06 5.41
N ALA A 51 6.75 5.68 4.68
CA ALA A 51 8.11 5.69 5.22
C ALA A 51 8.96 6.61 4.38
N LEU A 52 9.54 7.63 5.00
CA LEU A 52 10.45 8.52 4.31
C LEU A 52 11.81 7.88 4.22
N SER A 53 12.46 8.12 3.08
CA SER A 53 13.80 7.61 2.85
C SER A 53 14.77 8.48 3.64
N ALA A 54 15.31 7.94 4.73
CA ALA A 54 16.24 8.70 5.56
C ALA A 54 17.57 8.89 4.85
N GLY A 55 18.06 10.11 4.83
CA GLY A 55 19.37 10.42 4.26
C GLY A 55 19.44 10.36 2.75
N GLY A 56 18.32 10.17 2.11
CA GLY A 56 18.28 10.16 0.66
C GLY A 56 18.29 11.56 0.10
N ARG A 57 18.84 11.71 -1.09
CA ARG A 57 18.76 12.98 -1.77
C ARG A 57 17.40 13.18 -2.39
N ASP A 58 16.68 12.10 -2.53
CA ASP A 58 15.34 12.16 -3.05
C ASP A 58 14.39 12.38 -1.90
N ASP A 59 13.44 13.24 -2.11
CA ASP A 59 12.36 13.44 -1.16
C ASP A 59 11.30 12.38 -1.34
N SER A 60 11.67 11.25 -1.91
CA SER A 60 10.73 10.19 -2.17
C SER A 60 10.40 9.46 -0.88
N PHE A 61 9.21 8.98 -0.80
CA PHE A 61 8.78 8.14 0.31
C PHE A 61 8.18 6.87 -0.25
N THR A 62 8.19 5.84 0.58
CA THR A 62 7.70 4.52 0.20
C THR A 62 6.36 4.30 0.87
N LEU A 63 5.40 3.79 0.11
CA LEU A 63 4.09 3.45 0.64
C LEU A 63 4.03 1.97 0.93
N TYR A 64 3.58 1.63 2.12
CA TYR A 64 3.30 0.24 2.51
C TYR A 64 1.81 0.11 2.75
N GLY A 65 1.21 -0.93 2.20
CA GLY A 65 -0.23 -1.13 2.28
C GLY A 65 -0.60 -2.42 2.99
N PHE A 66 -1.69 -2.35 3.73
CA PHE A 66 -2.19 -3.47 4.52
C PHE A 66 -3.67 -3.65 4.25
N ALA A 67 -4.12 -4.91 4.19
CA ALA A 67 -5.51 -5.20 3.92
C ALA A 67 -6.41 -4.75 5.06
N THR A 68 -5.90 -4.72 6.29
CA THR A 68 -6.67 -4.30 7.45
C THR A 68 -5.90 -3.26 8.23
N LYS A 69 -6.65 -2.44 8.96
CA LYS A 69 -6.05 -1.44 9.82
C LYS A 69 -5.26 -2.08 10.95
N LYS A 70 -5.71 -3.22 11.43
CA LYS A 70 -5.03 -3.94 12.50
C LYS A 70 -3.64 -4.38 12.08
N GLU A 71 -3.50 -4.87 10.86
CA GLU A 71 -2.18 -5.26 10.35
C GLU A 71 -1.24 -4.06 10.29
N ARG A 72 -1.74 -2.92 9.85
CA ARG A 72 -0.93 -1.70 9.80
C ARG A 72 -0.45 -1.31 11.20
N GLU A 73 -1.34 -1.37 12.19
CA GLU A 73 -0.97 -1.00 13.55
C GLU A 73 0.05 -1.97 14.13
N LEU A 74 -0.07 -3.25 13.83
CA LEU A 74 0.92 -4.23 14.27
C LEU A 74 2.27 -3.97 13.63
N TYR A 75 2.29 -3.60 12.36
CA TYR A 75 3.53 -3.27 11.66
C TYR A 75 4.22 -2.09 12.34
N ARG A 76 3.46 -1.09 12.75
CA ARG A 76 4.00 0.12 13.37
C ARG A 76 4.60 -0.12 14.75
N LEU A 77 4.27 -1.24 15.37
CA LEU A 77 4.82 -1.58 16.67
C LEU A 77 6.21 -2.22 16.61
N LEU A 78 6.65 -2.61 15.45
CA LEU A 78 7.94 -3.31 15.26
C LEU A 78 9.13 -2.34 15.26
#